data_092a991bfaf23ac4cbbea66a2cf62616
#
_entry.id   092a991bfaf23ac4cbbea66a2cf62616
#
_cell.length_a   1.000
_cell.length_b   1.000
_cell.length_c   1.000
_cell.angle_alpha   90.00
_cell.angle_beta   90.00
_cell.angle_gamma   90.00
#
_symmetry.space_group_name_H-M   'P 1'
#
loop_
_entity.id
_entity.type
_entity.pdbx_description
1 polymer ?
#
loop_
_entity_poly.entity_id
_entity_poly.type
_entity_poly.pdbx_seq_one_letter_code
_entity_poly.pdbx_strand_id
1 'polypeptide(L)'
;RIKKDPHYIHKFWVGLMDGDGSIQVNHWRYKNLQYRLIIKLKYCIENFTMLNLIKKHIGGNVRIIENNKFVIWVVNERKLIHKLINIFISYPPLTSRLRAQLAFMLECFQQNNVEWYLNARDNKYLNPNIDVVNIDYNYFNEWLSGFIEAEGCFSIRNVSNNHSFSIGQKNDKYIIDTIKHHFDIQNEIRKLNNNFWLIEIYRKLILIKIINHCINYPLLGEKTLSFTKFRDLFK
;
A
#
# COMPACT_ATOMS: atom_id res chain seq x y z
N ARG A 1 3.21 -19.57 4.05
CA ARG A 1 4.32 -18.99 3.26
C ARG A 1 5.03 -17.82 3.96
N ILE A 2 4.40 -17.08 4.88
CA ILE A 2 5.09 -16.08 5.73
C ILE A 2 6.31 -16.68 6.43
N LYS A 3 6.26 -17.97 6.81
CA LYS A 3 7.38 -18.71 7.40
C LYS A 3 8.48 -19.08 6.40
N LYS A 4 8.21 -19.03 5.08
CA LYS A 4 9.17 -19.45 4.02
C LYS A 4 9.93 -18.26 3.41
N ASP A 5 9.36 -17.05 3.46
CA ASP A 5 10.02 -15.82 3.01
C ASP A 5 10.20 -14.88 4.21
N PRO A 6 11.43 -14.73 4.73
CA PRO A 6 11.71 -13.84 5.85
C PRO A 6 11.42 -12.37 5.52
N HIS A 7 11.35 -12.01 4.25
CA HIS A 7 11.07 -10.66 3.77
C HIS A 7 9.61 -10.45 3.35
N TYR A 8 8.72 -11.44 3.56
CA TYR A 8 7.31 -11.31 3.19
C TYR A 8 6.68 -10.03 3.76
N ILE A 9 6.86 -9.79 5.04
CA ILE A 9 6.28 -8.62 5.73
C ILE A 9 6.87 -7.32 5.19
N HIS A 10 8.15 -7.27 4.83
CA HIS A 10 8.78 -6.09 4.23
C HIS A 10 8.11 -5.73 2.89
N LYS A 11 7.97 -6.71 2.00
CA LYS A 11 7.37 -6.54 0.67
C LYS A 11 5.88 -6.20 0.76
N PHE A 12 5.13 -6.92 1.61
CA PHE A 12 3.73 -6.65 1.90
C PHE A 12 3.53 -5.23 2.47
N TRP A 13 4.38 -4.81 3.40
CA TRP A 13 4.33 -3.49 3.99
C TRP A 13 4.53 -2.39 2.95
N VAL A 14 5.42 -2.56 1.97
CA VAL A 14 5.57 -1.58 0.89
C VAL A 14 4.27 -1.47 0.08
N GLY A 15 3.62 -2.58 -0.26
CA GLY A 15 2.32 -2.56 -0.95
C GLY A 15 1.22 -1.89 -0.13
N LEU A 16 1.18 -2.15 1.17
CA LEU A 16 0.23 -1.50 2.09
C LEU A 16 0.51 0.00 2.21
N MET A 17 1.77 0.41 2.27
CA MET A 17 2.18 1.82 2.27
C MET A 17 1.80 2.53 0.98
N ASP A 18 1.94 1.87 -0.16
CA ASP A 18 1.52 2.40 -1.47
C ASP A 18 0.01 2.70 -1.51
N GLY A 19 -0.82 1.87 -0.88
CA GLY A 19 -2.26 2.11 -0.79
C GLY A 19 -2.64 3.08 0.34
N ASP A 20 -2.34 2.74 1.57
CA ASP A 20 -2.86 3.39 2.79
C ASP A 20 -1.82 4.16 3.60
N GLY A 21 -0.53 4.08 3.24
CA GLY A 21 0.53 4.72 3.99
C GLY A 21 0.84 6.14 3.55
N SER A 22 1.61 6.85 4.36
CA SER A 22 2.12 8.18 4.06
C SER A 22 3.52 8.37 4.62
N ILE A 23 4.37 9.01 3.83
CA ILE A 23 5.71 9.46 4.22
C ILE A 23 5.65 10.97 4.35
N GLN A 24 5.90 11.48 5.54
CA GLN A 24 5.65 12.86 5.88
C GLN A 24 6.93 13.54 6.38
N VAL A 25 7.11 14.78 5.96
CA VAL A 25 8.08 15.70 6.55
C VAL A 25 7.32 16.95 7.01
N ASN A 26 7.63 17.40 8.21
CA ASN A 26 7.08 18.63 8.77
C ASN A 26 8.19 19.40 9.50
N HIS A 27 7.88 20.54 10.07
CA HIS A 27 8.80 21.29 10.91
C HIS A 27 8.22 21.50 12.31
N TRP A 28 9.09 21.58 13.30
CA TRP A 28 8.72 21.99 14.63
C TRP A 28 9.18 23.45 14.88
N ARG A 29 8.20 24.34 15.02
CA ARG A 29 8.43 25.77 15.33
C ARG A 29 9.45 26.45 14.41
N TYR A 30 9.47 26.11 13.12
CA TYR A 30 10.45 26.63 12.14
C TYR A 30 11.93 26.39 12.50
N LYS A 31 12.22 25.48 13.43
CA LYS A 31 13.58 25.22 13.90
C LYS A 31 14.16 23.92 13.36
N ASN A 32 13.38 22.85 13.40
CA ASN A 32 13.86 21.51 13.04
C ASN A 32 12.87 20.80 12.16
N LEU A 33 13.36 19.97 11.21
CA LEU A 33 12.55 19.05 10.44
C LEU A 33 12.18 17.84 11.27
N GLN A 34 10.94 17.38 11.11
CA GLN A 34 10.39 16.17 11.70
C GLN A 34 9.98 15.22 10.58
N TYR A 35 10.26 13.95 10.79
CA TYR A 35 10.03 12.89 9.82
C TYR A 35 9.06 11.87 10.39
N ARG A 36 8.15 11.37 9.55
CA ARG A 36 7.14 10.40 9.96
C ARG A 36 6.78 9.46 8.84
N LEU A 37 6.68 8.17 9.16
CA LEU A 37 5.95 7.19 8.35
C LEU A 37 4.70 6.80 9.14
N ILE A 38 3.55 6.73 8.47
CA ILE A 38 2.28 6.42 9.12
C ILE A 38 1.37 5.58 8.22
N ILE A 39 0.68 4.62 8.84
CA ILE A 39 -0.49 3.94 8.30
C ILE A 39 -1.63 4.16 9.29
N LYS A 40 -2.76 4.70 8.83
CA LYS A 40 -3.97 4.90 9.63
C LYS A 40 -5.11 4.10 9.01
N LEU A 41 -5.66 3.16 9.78
CA LEU A 41 -6.73 2.27 9.35
C LEU A 41 -7.91 2.34 10.31
N LYS A 42 -9.10 1.97 9.84
CA LYS A 42 -10.24 1.70 10.71
C LYS A 42 -9.84 0.66 11.76
N TYR A 43 -10.20 0.90 13.02
CA TYR A 43 -9.95 -0.06 14.07
C TYR A 43 -10.86 -1.29 13.91
N CYS A 44 -10.23 -2.43 13.82
CA CYS A 44 -10.79 -3.77 14.03
C CYS A 44 -9.64 -4.67 14.48
N ILE A 45 -9.98 -5.85 15.02
CA ILE A 45 -8.95 -6.75 15.55
C ILE A 45 -7.97 -7.22 14.48
N GLU A 46 -8.45 -7.43 13.25
CA GLU A 46 -7.63 -7.86 12.12
C GLU A 46 -6.59 -6.80 11.73
N ASN A 47 -7.00 -5.53 11.60
CA ASN A 47 -6.10 -4.43 11.31
C ASN A 47 -5.11 -4.19 12.45
N PHE A 48 -5.57 -4.26 13.70
CA PHE A 48 -4.71 -4.15 14.87
C PHE A 48 -3.66 -5.27 14.89
N THR A 49 -4.05 -6.50 14.61
CA THR A 49 -3.16 -7.67 14.55
C THR A 49 -2.15 -7.52 13.42
N MET A 50 -2.58 -7.10 12.22
CA MET A 50 -1.70 -6.84 11.07
C MET A 50 -0.65 -5.78 11.40
N LEU A 51 -1.05 -4.64 11.96
CA LEU A 51 -0.11 -3.56 12.29
C LEU A 51 0.87 -3.97 13.39
N ASN A 52 0.46 -4.81 14.36
CA ASN A 52 1.37 -5.37 15.36
C ASN A 52 2.34 -6.39 14.75
N LEU A 53 1.92 -7.16 13.75
CA LEU A 53 2.83 -8.04 13.01
C LEU A 53 3.88 -7.22 12.26
N ILE A 54 3.47 -6.13 11.60
CA ILE A 54 4.40 -5.18 10.95
C ILE A 54 5.37 -4.60 11.98
N LYS A 55 4.87 -4.10 13.13
CA LYS A 55 5.71 -3.61 14.24
C LYS A 55 6.74 -4.64 14.68
N LYS A 56 6.35 -5.90 14.82
CA LYS A 56 7.24 -6.99 15.22
C LYS A 56 8.42 -7.19 14.25
N HIS A 57 8.18 -7.04 12.95
CA HIS A 57 9.18 -7.30 11.91
C HIS A 57 10.04 -6.09 11.55
N ILE A 58 9.45 -4.90 11.55
CA ILE A 58 10.13 -3.69 11.06
C ILE A 58 10.23 -2.57 12.10
N GLY A 59 9.58 -2.71 13.24
CA GLY A 59 9.56 -1.68 14.29
C GLY A 59 8.40 -0.71 14.17
N GLY A 60 8.49 0.40 14.87
CA GLY A 60 7.43 1.39 14.97
C GLY A 60 6.52 1.21 16.19
N ASN A 61 5.49 2.02 16.26
CA ASN A 61 4.50 2.00 17.35
C ASN A 61 3.10 1.82 16.78
N VAL A 62 2.28 1.02 17.48
CA VAL A 62 0.87 0.82 17.16
C VAL A 62 0.02 1.40 18.28
N ARG A 63 -0.96 2.23 17.93
CA ARG A 63 -1.86 2.87 18.90
C ARG A 63 -3.27 2.91 18.34
N ILE A 64 -4.24 2.71 19.24
CA ILE A 64 -5.66 2.94 18.95
C ILE A 64 -5.96 4.40 19.29
N ILE A 65 -6.66 5.10 18.40
CA ILE A 65 -6.92 6.54 18.52
C ILE A 65 -8.40 6.87 18.24
N GLU A 66 -8.78 8.11 18.52
CA GLU A 66 -10.11 8.66 18.24
C GLU A 66 -11.26 7.79 18.79
N ASN A 67 -11.22 7.51 20.11
CA ASN A 67 -12.23 6.70 20.80
C ASN A 67 -12.47 5.34 20.11
N ASN A 68 -11.42 4.63 19.82
CA ASN A 68 -11.42 3.31 19.16
C ASN A 68 -11.97 3.30 17.71
N LYS A 69 -11.97 4.44 17.02
CA LYS A 69 -12.35 4.48 15.61
C LYS A 69 -11.23 4.02 14.69
N PHE A 70 -9.99 4.36 15.02
CA PHE A 70 -8.84 4.09 14.19
C PHE A 70 -7.71 3.43 14.96
N VAL A 71 -6.89 2.71 14.24
CA VAL A 71 -5.59 2.20 14.68
C VAL A 71 -4.51 2.76 13.75
N ILE A 72 -3.40 3.19 14.33
CA ILE A 72 -2.25 3.69 13.58
C ILE A 72 -1.00 2.87 13.87
N TRP A 73 -0.21 2.65 12.82
CA TRP A 73 1.21 2.33 12.92
C TRP A 73 2.00 3.59 12.55
N VAL A 74 2.98 3.95 13.37
CA VAL A 74 3.73 5.20 13.19
C VAL A 74 5.19 5.03 13.57
N VAL A 75 6.07 5.67 12.79
CA VAL A 75 7.49 5.83 13.08
C VAL A 75 7.85 7.30 13.00
N ASN A 76 8.42 7.84 14.07
CA ASN A 76 8.95 9.20 14.16
C ASN A 76 10.46 9.23 14.42
N GLU A 77 11.02 8.11 14.89
CA GLU A 77 12.44 8.00 15.24
C GLU A 77 13.31 8.01 13.98
N ARG A 78 14.18 9.00 13.85
CA ARG A 78 15.05 9.20 12.67
C ARG A 78 15.92 7.97 12.37
N LYS A 79 16.47 7.33 13.41
CA LYS A 79 17.27 6.09 13.26
C LYS A 79 16.48 4.96 12.61
N LEU A 80 15.24 4.76 13.08
CA LEU A 80 14.37 3.72 12.53
C LEU A 80 13.92 4.07 11.11
N ILE A 81 13.60 5.34 10.83
CA ILE A 81 13.26 5.79 9.47
C ILE A 81 14.39 5.47 8.48
N HIS A 82 15.65 5.70 8.84
CA HIS A 82 16.78 5.33 7.98
C HIS A 82 16.84 3.82 7.70
N LYS A 83 16.51 2.97 8.67
CA LYS A 83 16.41 1.51 8.44
C LYS A 83 15.27 1.17 7.48
N LEU A 84 14.12 1.83 7.61
CA LEU A 84 12.96 1.60 6.75
C LEU A 84 13.19 2.08 5.32
N ILE A 85 13.98 3.14 5.12
CA ILE A 85 14.43 3.58 3.80
C ILE A 85 15.17 2.45 3.06
N ASN A 86 15.97 1.63 3.75
CA ASN A 86 16.63 0.47 3.15
C ASN A 86 15.62 -0.57 2.63
N ILE A 87 14.46 -0.72 3.26
CA ILE A 87 13.39 -1.57 2.74
C ILE A 87 12.87 -0.99 1.42
N PHE A 88 12.65 0.33 1.34
CA PHE A 88 12.24 0.99 0.11
C PHE A 88 13.32 0.99 -0.99
N ILE A 89 14.60 0.90 -0.64
CA ILE A 89 15.69 0.72 -1.60
C ILE A 89 15.64 -0.70 -2.18
N SER A 90 15.43 -1.71 -1.34
CA SER A 90 15.34 -3.11 -1.76
C SER A 90 14.04 -3.43 -2.52
N TYR A 91 12.95 -2.80 -2.10
CA TYR A 91 11.60 -2.98 -2.65
C TYR A 91 10.96 -1.62 -2.89
N PRO A 92 11.28 -0.94 -4.01
CA PRO A 92 10.81 0.43 -4.27
C PRO A 92 9.28 0.54 -4.28
N PRO A 93 8.72 1.64 -3.73
CA PRO A 93 7.31 1.97 -3.89
C PRO A 93 6.93 2.07 -5.36
N LEU A 94 5.72 1.68 -5.71
CA LEU A 94 5.24 1.68 -7.09
C LEU A 94 4.30 2.84 -7.40
N THR A 95 3.55 3.38 -6.43
CA THR A 95 2.69 4.54 -6.67
C THR A 95 3.51 5.82 -6.84
N SER A 96 3.07 6.69 -7.75
CA SER A 96 3.71 8.01 -7.94
C SER A 96 3.65 8.86 -6.66
N ARG A 97 2.57 8.77 -5.92
CA ARG A 97 2.38 9.48 -4.65
C ARG A 97 3.46 9.10 -3.62
N LEU A 98 3.61 7.82 -3.31
CA LEU A 98 4.55 7.37 -2.29
C LEU A 98 6.01 7.57 -2.73
N ARG A 99 6.29 7.37 -4.00
CA ARG A 99 7.62 7.64 -4.60
C ARG A 99 7.99 9.13 -4.47
N ALA A 100 7.05 10.04 -4.74
CA ALA A 100 7.27 11.47 -4.57
C ALA A 100 7.51 11.84 -3.09
N GLN A 101 6.74 11.27 -2.18
CA GLN A 101 6.92 11.48 -0.74
C GLN A 101 8.27 10.97 -0.26
N LEU A 102 8.71 9.79 -0.71
CA LEU A 102 10.02 9.22 -0.37
C LEU A 102 11.16 10.09 -0.91
N ALA A 103 11.11 10.47 -2.19
CA ALA A 103 12.11 11.33 -2.81
C ALA A 103 12.23 12.66 -2.06
N PHE A 104 11.11 13.29 -1.72
CA PHE A 104 11.08 14.53 -0.96
C PHE A 104 11.68 14.37 0.45
N MET A 105 11.38 13.28 1.14
CA MET A 105 12.00 12.98 2.45
C MET A 105 13.52 12.85 2.33
N LEU A 106 14.02 12.16 1.31
CA LEU A 106 15.47 11.99 1.07
C LEU A 106 16.15 13.35 0.80
N GLU A 107 15.53 14.22 0.00
CA GLU A 107 16.01 15.58 -0.23
C GLU A 107 16.01 16.40 1.07
N CYS A 108 14.98 16.29 1.90
CA CYS A 108 14.93 16.94 3.21
C CYS A 108 16.10 16.49 4.13
N PHE A 109 16.47 15.21 4.08
CA PHE A 109 17.64 14.73 4.82
C PHE A 109 18.96 15.34 4.31
N GLN A 110 19.10 15.50 3.00
CA GLN A 110 20.29 16.11 2.40
C GLN A 110 20.39 17.60 2.71
N GLN A 111 19.31 18.34 2.51
CA GLN A 111 19.29 19.80 2.71
C GLN A 111 19.32 20.16 4.20
N ASN A 112 18.64 19.39 5.04
CA ASN A 112 18.50 19.61 6.48
C ASN A 112 18.20 21.08 6.86
N ASN A 113 17.36 21.75 6.06
CA ASN A 113 17.08 23.18 6.11
C ASN A 113 15.56 23.42 6.07
N VAL A 114 15.04 24.12 7.09
CA VAL A 114 13.60 24.39 7.22
C VAL A 114 13.11 25.38 6.17
N GLU A 115 13.90 26.40 5.83
CA GLU A 115 13.53 27.39 4.81
C GLU A 115 13.41 26.74 3.44
N TRP A 116 14.40 25.90 3.06
CA TRP A 116 14.33 25.11 1.85
C TRP A 116 13.08 24.22 1.82
N TYR A 117 12.79 23.52 2.93
CA TYR A 117 11.60 22.68 3.07
C TYR A 117 10.31 23.47 2.83
N LEU A 118 10.16 24.65 3.43
CA LEU A 118 8.96 25.49 3.28
C LEU A 118 8.73 25.92 1.82
N ASN A 119 9.81 26.18 1.09
CA ASN A 119 9.75 26.56 -0.32
C ASN A 119 9.48 25.36 -1.25
N ALA A 120 9.94 24.17 -0.89
CA ALA A 120 9.88 22.99 -1.74
C ALA A 120 8.64 22.09 -1.52
N ARG A 121 8.06 22.10 -0.32
CA ARG A 121 7.02 21.13 0.11
C ARG A 121 5.77 21.07 -0.79
N ASP A 122 5.35 22.21 -1.32
CA ASP A 122 4.12 22.29 -2.13
C ASP A 122 4.31 21.73 -3.54
N ASN A 123 5.57 21.64 -3.99
CA ASN A 123 5.94 21.16 -5.32
C ASN A 123 6.39 19.69 -5.36
N LYS A 124 6.36 18.97 -4.24
CA LYS A 124 6.90 17.59 -4.16
C LYS A 124 6.27 16.60 -5.14
N TYR A 125 5.02 16.82 -5.55
CA TYR A 125 4.31 15.96 -6.53
C TYR A 125 4.50 16.39 -7.99
N LEU A 126 5.22 17.49 -8.25
CA LEU A 126 5.46 18.02 -9.60
C LEU A 126 6.78 17.54 -10.21
N ASN A 127 7.52 16.65 -9.51
CA ASN A 127 8.83 16.20 -9.97
C ASN A 127 8.69 15.26 -11.19
N PRO A 128 9.20 15.65 -12.38
CA PRO A 128 9.09 14.85 -13.60
C PRO A 128 9.97 13.58 -13.60
N ASN A 129 10.95 13.46 -12.70
CA ASN A 129 11.86 12.32 -12.64
C ASN A 129 11.24 11.05 -11.99
N ILE A 130 9.94 11.09 -11.69
CA ILE A 130 9.22 9.95 -11.08
C ILE A 130 8.60 9.04 -12.16
N ASP A 131 8.72 9.40 -13.45
CA ASP A 131 7.87 8.90 -14.53
C ASP A 131 8.20 7.49 -15.06
N VAL A 132 9.35 6.90 -14.75
CA VAL A 132 9.67 5.56 -15.26
C VAL A 132 9.74 4.57 -14.10
N VAL A 133 8.63 3.86 -13.91
CA VAL A 133 8.59 2.73 -12.97
C VAL A 133 8.98 1.46 -13.72
N ASN A 134 10.19 0.99 -13.47
CA ASN A 134 10.56 -0.36 -13.83
C ASN A 134 10.09 -1.28 -12.70
N ILE A 135 9.01 -2.02 -12.94
CA ILE A 135 8.43 -2.91 -11.94
C ILE A 135 9.30 -4.16 -11.84
N ASP A 136 9.93 -4.35 -10.69
CA ASP A 136 10.65 -5.57 -10.37
C ASP A 136 9.68 -6.65 -9.90
N TYR A 137 9.45 -7.66 -10.74
CA TYR A 137 8.54 -8.77 -10.44
C TYR A 137 9.03 -9.69 -9.33
N ASN A 138 10.29 -9.56 -8.85
CA ASN A 138 10.82 -10.39 -7.77
C ASN A 138 10.12 -10.16 -6.41
N TYR A 139 9.49 -9.00 -6.19
CA TYR A 139 8.70 -8.74 -4.98
C TYR A 139 7.24 -8.37 -5.27
N PHE A 140 6.83 -8.38 -6.53
CA PHE A 140 5.50 -7.92 -6.95
C PHE A 140 4.35 -8.71 -6.32
N ASN A 141 4.48 -10.02 -6.16
CA ASN A 141 3.41 -10.85 -5.58
C ASN A 141 3.08 -10.44 -4.14
N GLU A 142 4.09 -10.29 -3.31
CA GLU A 142 3.94 -9.90 -1.91
C GLU A 142 3.49 -8.44 -1.79
N TRP A 143 4.06 -7.56 -2.62
CA TRP A 143 3.63 -6.17 -2.77
C TRP A 143 2.15 -6.09 -3.16
N LEU A 144 1.72 -6.89 -4.13
CA LEU A 144 0.33 -6.92 -4.60
C LEU A 144 -0.63 -7.33 -3.48
N SER A 145 -0.27 -8.28 -2.63
CA SER A 145 -1.10 -8.63 -1.47
C SER A 145 -1.25 -7.46 -0.49
N GLY A 146 -0.18 -6.71 -0.23
CA GLY A 146 -0.27 -5.47 0.56
C GLY A 146 -1.14 -4.41 -0.10
N PHE A 147 -1.03 -4.26 -1.41
CA PHE A 147 -1.84 -3.32 -2.19
C PHE A 147 -3.32 -3.75 -2.28
N ILE A 148 -3.61 -5.05 -2.42
CA ILE A 148 -4.97 -5.60 -2.35
C ILE A 148 -5.57 -5.38 -0.96
N GLU A 149 -4.80 -5.55 0.11
CA GLU A 149 -5.24 -5.26 1.49
C GLU A 149 -5.75 -3.82 1.61
N ALA A 150 -5.07 -2.86 0.97
CA ALA A 150 -5.47 -1.46 0.97
C ALA A 150 -6.63 -1.17 0.00
N GLU A 151 -6.52 -1.58 -1.25
CA GLU A 151 -7.31 -1.06 -2.37
C GLU A 151 -8.25 -2.11 -3.01
N GLY A 152 -8.05 -3.41 -2.75
CA GLY A 152 -8.88 -4.47 -3.34
C GLY A 152 -10.28 -4.53 -2.73
N CYS A 153 -11.25 -4.96 -3.53
CA CYS A 153 -12.63 -5.19 -3.08
C CYS A 153 -13.13 -6.55 -3.55
N PHE A 154 -13.43 -7.41 -2.60
CA PHE A 154 -14.11 -8.70 -2.83
C PHE A 154 -15.60 -8.53 -2.59
N SER A 155 -16.43 -8.73 -3.62
CA SER A 155 -17.86 -8.49 -3.56
C SER A 155 -18.66 -9.72 -3.98
N ILE A 156 -19.76 -9.98 -3.27
CA ILE A 156 -20.72 -11.04 -3.59
C ILE A 156 -22.10 -10.40 -3.64
N ARG A 157 -22.79 -10.52 -4.78
CA ARG A 157 -24.19 -10.08 -4.92
C ARG A 157 -25.12 -11.16 -4.32
N ASN A 158 -25.79 -10.85 -3.23
CA ASN A 158 -26.60 -11.79 -2.46
C ASN A 158 -27.72 -12.46 -3.26
N VAL A 159 -28.35 -11.75 -4.20
CA VAL A 159 -29.48 -12.26 -4.98
C VAL A 159 -29.05 -13.27 -6.04
N SER A 160 -27.90 -13.08 -6.67
CA SER A 160 -27.42 -13.91 -7.79
C SER A 160 -26.21 -14.76 -7.44
N ASN A 161 -25.67 -14.64 -6.23
CA ASN A 161 -24.41 -15.23 -5.79
C ASN A 161 -23.23 -14.94 -6.75
N ASN A 162 -23.31 -13.84 -7.48
CA ASN A 162 -22.26 -13.43 -8.41
C ASN A 162 -21.10 -12.81 -7.67
N HIS A 163 -19.93 -13.37 -7.87
CA HIS A 163 -18.67 -12.87 -7.33
C HIS A 163 -18.05 -11.84 -8.27
N SER A 164 -17.49 -10.78 -7.69
CA SER A 164 -16.64 -9.85 -8.41
C SER A 164 -15.46 -9.41 -7.56
N PHE A 165 -14.36 -9.11 -8.21
CA PHE A 165 -13.19 -8.46 -7.62
C PHE A 165 -12.93 -7.16 -8.35
N SER A 166 -12.66 -6.11 -7.62
CA SER A 166 -12.24 -4.83 -8.21
C SER A 166 -11.04 -4.25 -7.47
N ILE A 167 -10.22 -3.50 -8.21
CA ILE A 167 -9.11 -2.76 -7.68
C ILE A 167 -8.90 -1.50 -8.52
N GLY A 168 -8.57 -0.41 -7.87
CA GLY A 168 -8.37 0.87 -8.54
C GLY A 168 -7.26 1.69 -7.93
N GLN A 169 -6.80 2.68 -8.71
CA GLN A 169 -5.75 3.60 -8.29
C GLN A 169 -5.94 4.96 -8.94
N LYS A 170 -5.68 6.00 -8.17
CA LYS A 170 -5.68 7.37 -8.67
C LYS A 170 -4.36 7.67 -9.38
N ASN A 171 -4.44 8.34 -10.53
CA ASN A 171 -3.33 8.81 -11.38
C ASN A 171 -2.48 7.72 -12.06
N ASP A 172 -2.22 6.61 -11.39
CA ASP A 172 -1.23 5.61 -11.79
C ASP A 172 -1.87 4.44 -12.56
N LYS A 173 -2.35 4.72 -13.78
CA LYS A 173 -2.93 3.69 -14.66
C LYS A 173 -1.99 2.48 -14.83
N TYR A 174 -0.69 2.71 -14.91
CA TYR A 174 0.31 1.66 -15.12
C TYR A 174 0.28 0.57 -14.04
N ILE A 175 -0.11 0.89 -12.80
CA ILE A 175 -0.29 -0.12 -11.74
C ILE A 175 -1.45 -1.04 -12.09
N ILE A 176 -2.58 -0.47 -12.51
CA ILE A 176 -3.74 -1.28 -12.91
C ILE A 176 -3.46 -2.07 -14.19
N ASP A 177 -2.73 -1.51 -15.15
CA ASP A 177 -2.24 -2.23 -16.34
C ASP A 177 -1.36 -3.42 -15.94
N THR A 178 -0.46 -3.25 -14.97
CA THR A 178 0.41 -4.32 -14.47
C THR A 178 -0.39 -5.43 -13.79
N ILE A 179 -1.38 -5.09 -12.95
CA ILE A 179 -2.28 -6.06 -12.31
C ILE A 179 -3.10 -6.81 -13.37
N LYS A 180 -3.61 -6.09 -14.37
CA LYS A 180 -4.32 -6.67 -15.51
C LYS A 180 -3.45 -7.71 -16.23
N HIS A 181 -2.22 -7.36 -16.53
CA HIS A 181 -1.27 -8.26 -17.18
C HIS A 181 -0.92 -9.48 -16.28
N HIS A 182 -0.68 -9.24 -15.00
CA HIS A 182 -0.30 -10.28 -14.03
C HIS A 182 -1.34 -11.41 -13.92
N PHE A 183 -2.63 -11.08 -13.94
CA PHE A 183 -3.71 -12.05 -13.86
C PHE A 183 -4.29 -12.45 -15.23
N ASP A 184 -3.76 -11.93 -16.34
CA ASP A 184 -4.29 -12.16 -17.68
C ASP A 184 -5.77 -11.73 -17.81
N ILE A 185 -6.08 -10.54 -17.30
CA ILE A 185 -7.43 -9.98 -17.30
C ILE A 185 -7.74 -9.38 -18.67
N GLN A 186 -8.89 -9.76 -19.26
CA GLN A 186 -9.32 -9.24 -20.56
C GLN A 186 -10.21 -7.99 -20.44
N ASN A 187 -10.80 -7.75 -19.28
CA ASN A 187 -11.66 -6.61 -19.01
C ASN A 187 -10.92 -5.28 -19.27
N GLU A 188 -11.65 -4.29 -19.75
CA GLU A 188 -11.12 -2.94 -19.92
C GLU A 188 -10.95 -2.22 -18.59
N ILE A 189 -9.91 -1.41 -18.50
CA ILE A 189 -9.68 -0.49 -17.39
C ILE A 189 -10.55 0.74 -17.62
N ARG A 190 -11.43 1.06 -16.68
CA ARG A 190 -12.30 2.24 -16.73
C ARG A 190 -11.62 3.43 -16.07
N LYS A 191 -11.68 4.58 -16.73
CA LYS A 191 -11.32 5.86 -16.15
C LYS A 191 -12.56 6.48 -15.53
N LEU A 192 -12.52 6.71 -14.22
CA LEU A 192 -13.55 7.41 -13.46
C LEU A 192 -13.16 8.87 -13.21
N ASN A 193 -14.01 9.59 -12.49
CA ASN A 193 -13.73 10.97 -12.11
C ASN A 193 -12.42 11.12 -11.33
N ASN A 194 -11.83 12.30 -11.33
CA ASN A 194 -10.58 12.61 -10.61
C ASN A 194 -9.39 11.74 -10.99
N ASN A 195 -9.32 11.31 -12.26
CA ASN A 195 -8.24 10.48 -12.78
C ASN A 195 -8.05 9.16 -12.02
N PHE A 196 -9.16 8.55 -11.59
CA PHE A 196 -9.17 7.26 -10.93
C PHE A 196 -9.35 6.13 -11.96
N TRP A 197 -8.46 5.14 -11.94
CA TRP A 197 -8.44 4.00 -12.83
C TRP A 197 -8.90 2.75 -12.10
N LEU A 198 -9.93 2.07 -12.63
CA LEU A 198 -10.58 0.93 -12.01
C LEU A 198 -10.65 -0.24 -12.97
N ILE A 199 -10.32 -1.44 -12.48
CA ILE A 199 -10.61 -2.71 -13.15
C ILE A 199 -11.54 -3.54 -12.28
N GLU A 200 -12.55 -4.15 -12.91
CA GLU A 200 -13.54 -4.98 -12.25
C GLU A 200 -13.68 -6.32 -12.98
N ILE A 201 -13.61 -7.42 -12.25
CA ILE A 201 -13.49 -8.76 -12.77
C ILE A 201 -14.68 -9.62 -12.29
N TYR A 202 -15.37 -10.27 -13.23
CA TYR A 202 -16.47 -11.20 -12.99
C TYR A 202 -16.15 -12.60 -13.51
N ARG A 203 -15.18 -12.74 -14.43
CA ARG A 203 -14.85 -13.99 -15.09
C ARG A 203 -14.28 -14.99 -14.10
N LYS A 204 -14.98 -16.11 -13.93
CA LYS A 204 -14.68 -17.16 -12.95
C LYS A 204 -13.23 -17.65 -13.00
N LEU A 205 -12.69 -17.90 -14.21
CA LEU A 205 -11.30 -18.35 -14.38
C LEU A 205 -10.27 -17.33 -13.84
N ILE A 206 -10.55 -16.04 -13.97
CA ILE A 206 -9.66 -15.00 -13.44
C ILE A 206 -9.83 -14.86 -11.92
N LEU A 207 -11.07 -14.95 -11.42
CA LEU A 207 -11.32 -14.92 -9.97
C LEU A 207 -10.61 -16.07 -9.25
N ILE A 208 -10.52 -17.25 -9.87
CA ILE A 208 -9.73 -18.39 -9.35
C ILE A 208 -8.25 -18.01 -9.24
N LYS A 209 -7.67 -17.32 -10.24
CA LYS A 209 -6.26 -16.85 -10.19
C LYS A 209 -6.05 -15.90 -9.02
N ILE A 210 -6.98 -14.96 -8.79
CA ILE A 210 -6.93 -13.99 -7.69
C ILE A 210 -7.06 -14.70 -6.33
N ILE A 211 -8.00 -15.65 -6.20
CA ILE A 211 -8.14 -16.47 -5.00
C ILE A 211 -6.85 -17.23 -4.70
N ASN A 212 -6.27 -17.90 -5.69
CA ASN A 212 -5.01 -18.63 -5.55
C ASN A 212 -3.84 -17.71 -5.17
N HIS A 213 -3.81 -16.50 -5.73
CA HIS A 213 -2.83 -15.49 -5.33
C HIS A 213 -2.94 -15.19 -3.82
N CYS A 214 -4.14 -14.87 -3.32
CA CYS A 214 -4.35 -14.54 -1.91
C CYS A 214 -4.16 -15.75 -0.96
N ILE A 215 -4.32 -16.99 -1.45
CA ILE A 215 -3.95 -18.20 -0.68
C ILE A 215 -2.43 -18.31 -0.58
N ASN A 216 -1.71 -18.07 -1.68
CA ASN A 216 -0.26 -18.20 -1.75
C ASN A 216 0.47 -17.02 -1.08
N TYR A 217 -0.10 -15.83 -1.16
CA TYR A 217 0.40 -14.58 -0.60
C TYR A 217 -0.68 -13.97 0.29
N PRO A 218 -0.76 -14.37 1.59
CA PRO A 218 -1.91 -14.09 2.44
C PRO A 218 -2.12 -12.60 2.71
N LEU A 219 -3.37 -12.17 2.70
CA LEU A 219 -3.81 -10.91 3.30
C LEU A 219 -3.68 -11.00 4.82
N LEU A 220 -3.51 -9.88 5.50
CA LEU A 220 -3.16 -9.87 6.92
C LEU A 220 -4.11 -9.04 7.80
N GLY A 221 -4.94 -8.18 7.21
CA GLY A 221 -5.81 -7.27 7.92
C GLY A 221 -7.30 -7.54 7.69
N GLU A 222 -8.12 -6.49 7.77
CA GLU A 222 -9.59 -6.58 7.64
C GLU A 222 -10.05 -7.24 6.33
N LYS A 223 -9.28 -7.08 5.27
CA LYS A 223 -9.59 -7.68 3.96
C LYS A 223 -9.66 -9.20 3.99
N THR A 224 -8.99 -9.84 4.96
CA THR A 224 -9.09 -11.30 5.16
C THR A 224 -10.51 -11.78 5.39
N LEU A 225 -11.38 -10.97 6.02
CA LEU A 225 -12.77 -11.32 6.30
C LEU A 225 -13.57 -11.42 5.01
N SER A 226 -13.53 -10.40 4.17
CA SER A 226 -14.25 -10.39 2.89
C SER A 226 -13.67 -11.42 1.92
N PHE A 227 -12.35 -11.60 1.90
CA PHE A 227 -11.68 -12.62 1.08
C PHE A 227 -12.09 -14.04 1.50
N THR A 228 -12.08 -14.36 2.79
CA THR A 228 -12.47 -15.69 3.30
C THR A 228 -13.90 -16.02 2.90
N LYS A 229 -14.84 -15.10 3.12
CA LYS A 229 -16.23 -15.26 2.69
C LYS A 229 -16.33 -15.43 1.17
N PHE A 230 -15.61 -14.62 0.40
CA PHE A 230 -15.57 -14.69 -1.06
C PHE A 230 -15.08 -16.06 -1.55
N ARG A 231 -13.98 -16.54 -1.00
CA ARG A 231 -13.39 -17.86 -1.33
C ARG A 231 -14.31 -18.99 -0.97
N ASP A 232 -14.87 -18.99 0.23
CA ASP A 232 -15.66 -20.12 0.76
C ASP A 232 -17.02 -20.27 0.06
N LEU A 233 -17.59 -19.17 -0.45
CA LEU A 233 -18.84 -19.16 -1.21
C LEU A 233 -18.63 -19.23 -2.73
N PHE A 234 -17.39 -19.27 -3.19
CA PHE A 234 -17.06 -19.35 -4.61
C PHE A 234 -17.33 -20.77 -5.15
N LYS A 235 -18.21 -20.91 -6.20
CA LYS A 235 -18.60 -22.17 -6.81
C LYS A 235 -18.18 -22.28 -8.26
#